data_c9dd0a012c1e0226d21fc977e40ae677
#
_entry.id   c9dd0a012c1e0226d21fc977e40ae677
#
_cell.length_a   1.000
_cell.length_b   1.000
_cell.length_c   1.000
_cell.angle_alpha   90.00
_cell.angle_beta   90.00
_cell.angle_gamma   90.00
#
_symmetry.space_group_name_H-M   'P 1'
#
loop_
_entity.id
_entity.type
_entity.pdbx_description
1 polymer ?
#
loop_
_entity_poly.entity_id
_entity_poly.type
_entity_poly.pdbx_seq_one_letter_code
_entity_poly.pdbx_strand_id
1 'polypeptide(L)'
;MGGAAMEHSLDVLAFGTHPDDLELCCGGTLLLLATRGYRVGAVDLTRGELGTRGSEEIRAKEAVVAGQILKLCVRENLGIPDGHIEKSQENLFRVIRVLRQYRPRLVLAPYWEERHYDHVHASHLVGEAAFYSGLAKIETGQESFRPYRVIYYVGRMGFRPSFVVDISETFDAKMRAIRSYRSQFHQGTGEDDSGEPKTLISTPYAFEVFETVARYYGAMIGGQFGEPFWMREALELRDPVSFFREFADTKQAHLFPSH
;
A
#
# COMPACT_ATOMS: atom_id res chain seq x y z
N MET A 1 4.65 -15.12 -29.79
CA MET A 1 5.33 -15.21 -28.48
C MET A 1 4.58 -14.40 -27.40
N GLY A 2 3.28 -14.64 -27.21
CA GLY A 2 2.41 -13.84 -26.31
C GLY A 2 1.86 -14.57 -25.07
N GLY A 3 2.14 -15.86 -24.91
CA GLY A 3 1.48 -16.67 -23.87
C GLY A 3 2.11 -16.56 -22.47
N ALA A 4 3.42 -16.56 -22.35
CA ALA A 4 4.10 -16.59 -21.04
C ALA A 4 4.08 -15.25 -20.29
N ALA A 5 3.97 -14.11 -20.99
CA ALA A 5 3.93 -12.78 -20.37
C ALA A 5 2.59 -12.48 -19.67
N MET A 6 1.52 -13.18 -19.99
CA MET A 6 0.18 -12.99 -19.40
C MET A 6 -0.01 -13.75 -18.08
N GLU A 7 0.74 -14.81 -17.85
CA GLU A 7 0.58 -15.70 -16.69
C GLU A 7 1.05 -15.04 -15.38
N HIS A 8 1.97 -14.08 -15.46
CA HIS A 8 2.55 -13.37 -14.31
C HIS A 8 2.06 -11.92 -14.14
N SER A 9 1.22 -11.41 -15.06
CA SER A 9 0.75 -10.03 -14.98
C SER A 9 -0.13 -9.79 -13.75
N LEU A 10 0.06 -8.65 -13.08
CA LEU A 10 -0.75 -8.21 -11.96
C LEU A 10 -1.65 -7.03 -12.38
N ASP A 11 -2.84 -6.94 -11.77
CA ASP A 11 -3.67 -5.74 -11.91
C ASP A 11 -3.12 -4.61 -11.04
N VAL A 12 -2.68 -4.95 -9.83
CA VAL A 12 -2.15 -3.99 -8.85
C VAL A 12 -0.85 -4.50 -8.24
N LEU A 13 0.15 -3.63 -8.17
CA LEU A 13 1.38 -3.87 -7.41
C LEU A 13 1.61 -2.72 -6.44
N ALA A 14 1.63 -3.03 -5.14
CA ALA A 14 1.87 -2.06 -4.09
C ALA A 14 3.33 -2.13 -3.60
N PHE A 15 3.98 -0.99 -3.47
CA PHE A 15 5.33 -0.88 -2.91
C PHE A 15 5.25 -0.32 -1.50
N GLY A 16 5.66 -1.12 -0.51
CA GLY A 16 5.91 -0.71 0.87
C GLY A 16 7.37 -0.28 1.05
N THR A 17 7.61 0.67 1.90
CA THR A 17 8.95 1.06 2.30
C THR A 17 9.56 -0.01 3.18
N HIS A 18 8.82 -0.36 4.25
CA HIS A 18 9.13 -1.42 5.19
C HIS A 18 8.02 -2.48 5.21
N PRO A 19 8.32 -3.72 5.65
CA PRO A 19 7.28 -4.71 5.91
C PRO A 19 6.37 -4.22 7.06
N ASP A 20 5.10 -4.01 6.81
CA ASP A 20 3.96 -3.51 7.59
C ASP A 20 3.31 -2.24 7.01
N ASP A 21 4.02 -1.41 6.25
CA ASP A 21 3.48 -0.16 5.69
C ASP A 21 2.22 -0.37 4.86
N LEU A 22 2.22 -1.41 4.03
CA LEU A 22 1.08 -1.70 3.14
C LEU A 22 -0.16 -2.09 3.94
N GLU A 23 0.02 -2.89 4.98
CA GLU A 23 -1.07 -3.27 5.88
C GLU A 23 -1.65 -2.05 6.58
N LEU A 24 -0.78 -1.15 7.05
CA LEU A 24 -1.16 0.08 7.75
C LEU A 24 -1.90 1.06 6.83
N CYS A 25 -1.41 1.26 5.61
CA CYS A 25 -1.84 2.36 4.76
C CYS A 25 -2.91 1.98 3.74
N CYS A 26 -2.83 0.80 3.12
CA CYS A 26 -3.71 0.40 2.03
C CYS A 26 -4.17 -1.08 2.08
N GLY A 27 -3.94 -1.79 3.19
CA GLY A 27 -4.24 -3.21 3.33
C GLY A 27 -5.72 -3.56 3.09
N GLY A 28 -6.64 -2.70 3.50
CA GLY A 28 -8.07 -2.88 3.25
C GLY A 28 -8.40 -2.83 1.76
N THR A 29 -7.81 -1.88 1.03
CA THR A 29 -7.95 -1.75 -0.42
C THR A 29 -7.34 -2.94 -1.16
N LEU A 30 -6.13 -3.38 -0.77
CA LEU A 30 -5.49 -4.55 -1.38
C LEU A 30 -6.37 -5.79 -1.26
N LEU A 31 -6.90 -6.06 -0.07
CA LEU A 31 -7.80 -7.18 0.16
C LEU A 31 -9.12 -7.03 -0.60
N LEU A 32 -9.71 -5.83 -0.63
CA LEU A 32 -10.92 -5.56 -1.38
C LEU A 32 -10.75 -5.91 -2.85
N LEU A 33 -9.66 -5.46 -3.46
CA LEU A 33 -9.34 -5.74 -4.86
C LEU A 33 -9.10 -7.23 -5.10
N ALA A 34 -8.32 -7.89 -4.24
CA ALA A 34 -8.10 -9.34 -4.32
C ALA A 34 -9.42 -10.13 -4.20
N THR A 35 -10.34 -9.70 -3.33
CA THR A 35 -11.66 -10.35 -3.15
C THR A 35 -12.56 -10.16 -4.37
N ARG A 36 -12.38 -9.07 -5.12
CA ARG A 36 -13.05 -8.81 -6.40
C ARG A 36 -12.43 -9.57 -7.59
N GLY A 37 -11.42 -10.40 -7.35
CA GLY A 37 -10.78 -11.24 -8.35
C GLY A 37 -9.60 -10.59 -9.09
N TYR A 38 -9.17 -9.39 -8.70
CA TYR A 38 -7.95 -8.78 -9.23
C TYR A 38 -6.70 -9.48 -8.71
N ARG A 39 -5.69 -9.57 -9.55
CA ARG A 39 -4.36 -10.08 -9.17
C ARG A 39 -3.57 -8.97 -8.49
N VAL A 40 -3.40 -9.09 -7.18
CA VAL A 40 -2.76 -8.08 -6.33
C VAL A 40 -1.43 -8.61 -5.81
N GLY A 41 -0.37 -7.83 -5.94
CA GLY A 41 0.95 -8.13 -5.40
C GLY A 41 1.49 -7.01 -4.51
N ALA A 42 2.47 -7.34 -3.69
CA ALA A 42 3.19 -6.43 -2.82
C ALA A 42 4.70 -6.60 -2.97
N VAL A 43 5.43 -5.50 -2.83
CA VAL A 43 6.90 -5.46 -2.80
C VAL A 43 7.33 -4.54 -1.67
N ASP A 44 8.02 -5.08 -0.70
CA ASP A 44 8.68 -4.31 0.35
C ASP A 44 10.08 -3.89 -0.16
N LEU A 45 10.43 -2.61 -0.06
CA LEU A 45 11.73 -2.11 -0.56
C LEU A 45 12.87 -2.54 0.35
N THR A 46 12.69 -2.48 1.67
CA THR A 46 13.68 -2.85 2.69
C THR A 46 13.21 -4.04 3.50
N ARG A 47 14.07 -4.60 4.32
CA ARG A 47 13.73 -5.63 5.31
C ARG A 47 13.31 -5.03 6.65
N GLY A 48 13.44 -3.71 6.81
CA GLY A 48 13.21 -3.01 8.07
C GLY A 48 14.27 -3.33 9.14
N GLU A 49 15.50 -3.59 8.71
CA GLU A 49 16.61 -4.03 9.57
C GLU A 49 17.09 -2.98 10.57
N LEU A 50 16.81 -1.70 10.36
CA LEU A 50 17.03 -0.64 11.35
C LEU A 50 15.86 -0.49 12.34
N GLY A 51 14.83 -1.33 12.23
CA GLY A 51 13.70 -1.32 13.14
C GLY A 51 14.14 -1.56 14.58
N THR A 52 13.56 -0.79 15.51
CA THR A 52 13.90 -0.86 16.95
C THR A 52 13.55 -2.21 17.57
N ARG A 53 12.60 -2.95 16.98
CA ARG A 53 12.00 -4.17 17.53
C ARG A 53 12.01 -5.31 16.54
N GLY A 54 12.16 -6.54 17.06
CA GLY A 54 12.21 -7.75 16.27
C GLY A 54 13.51 -7.89 15.46
N SER A 55 13.49 -8.79 14.50
CA SER A 55 14.58 -8.97 13.53
C SER A 55 14.01 -9.04 12.10
N GLU A 56 14.88 -8.89 11.08
CA GLU A 56 14.49 -9.00 9.68
C GLU A 56 13.86 -10.38 9.36
N GLU A 57 14.35 -11.47 9.98
CA GLU A 57 13.82 -12.82 9.78
C GLU A 57 12.42 -12.98 10.40
N ILE A 58 12.19 -12.36 11.55
CA ILE A 58 10.88 -12.36 12.21
C ILE A 58 9.90 -11.58 11.34
N ARG A 59 10.26 -10.35 10.94
CA ARG A 59 9.42 -9.50 10.09
C ARG A 59 9.11 -10.14 8.74
N ALA A 60 10.06 -10.85 8.14
CA ALA A 60 9.82 -11.59 6.90
C ALA A 60 8.73 -12.67 7.06
N LYS A 61 8.74 -13.42 8.18
CA LYS A 61 7.70 -14.42 8.49
C LYS A 61 6.34 -13.76 8.74
N GLU A 62 6.32 -12.66 9.45
CA GLU A 62 5.12 -11.87 9.74
C GLU A 62 4.52 -11.30 8.44
N ALA A 63 5.36 -10.81 7.53
CA ALA A 63 4.95 -10.34 6.22
C ALA A 63 4.28 -11.44 5.37
N VAL A 64 4.79 -12.68 5.43
CA VAL A 64 4.15 -13.82 4.75
C VAL A 64 2.74 -14.05 5.27
N VAL A 65 2.55 -14.04 6.60
CA VAL A 65 1.22 -14.22 7.22
C VAL A 65 0.28 -13.08 6.83
N ALA A 66 0.76 -11.83 6.88
CA ALA A 66 -0.01 -10.66 6.46
C ALA A 66 -0.44 -10.78 4.98
N GLY A 67 0.49 -11.17 4.10
CA GLY A 67 0.20 -11.37 2.68
C GLY A 67 -0.87 -12.42 2.41
N GLN A 68 -0.88 -13.50 3.20
CA GLN A 68 -1.94 -14.53 3.12
C GLN A 68 -3.31 -13.97 3.55
N ILE A 69 -3.36 -13.18 4.63
CA ILE A 69 -4.59 -12.54 5.09
C ILE A 69 -5.13 -11.58 4.02
N LEU A 70 -4.25 -10.81 3.38
CA LEU A 70 -4.59 -9.87 2.30
C LEU A 70 -4.81 -10.54 0.95
N LYS A 71 -4.66 -11.88 0.85
CA LYS A 71 -4.81 -12.67 -0.39
C LYS A 71 -3.90 -12.18 -1.52
N LEU A 72 -2.69 -11.77 -1.20
CA LEU A 72 -1.73 -11.35 -2.20
C LEU A 72 -1.25 -12.55 -3.04
N CYS A 73 -1.21 -12.37 -4.37
CA CYS A 73 -0.66 -13.37 -5.29
C CYS A 73 0.87 -13.45 -5.20
N VAL A 74 1.50 -12.32 -4.86
CA VAL A 74 2.95 -12.17 -4.77
C VAL A 74 3.25 -11.25 -3.60
N ARG A 75 4.29 -11.59 -2.84
CA ARG A 75 4.98 -10.67 -1.93
C ARG A 75 6.47 -10.89 -2.04
N GLU A 76 7.20 -9.84 -2.41
CA GLU A 76 8.65 -9.84 -2.55
C GLU A 76 9.28 -8.77 -1.67
N ASN A 77 10.57 -8.92 -1.40
CA ASN A 77 11.38 -7.91 -0.73
C ASN A 77 12.63 -7.64 -1.57
N LEU A 78 12.92 -6.37 -1.87
CA LEU A 78 14.05 -6.01 -2.71
C LEU A 78 15.38 -5.95 -1.95
N GLY A 79 15.36 -5.97 -0.64
CA GLY A 79 16.55 -5.92 0.20
C GLY A 79 17.40 -4.65 -0.04
N ILE A 80 16.76 -3.53 -0.36
CA ILE A 80 17.42 -2.23 -0.35
C ILE A 80 17.73 -1.93 1.12
N PRO A 81 18.94 -1.48 1.47
CA PRO A 81 19.29 -1.18 2.85
C PRO A 81 18.34 -0.16 3.48
N ASP A 82 17.82 -0.47 4.66
CA ASP A 82 16.97 0.41 5.44
C ASP A 82 17.71 1.70 5.82
N GLY A 83 17.04 2.84 5.81
CA GLY A 83 17.68 4.15 6.01
C GLY A 83 18.51 4.63 4.81
N HIS A 84 18.65 3.82 3.75
CA HIS A 84 19.48 4.12 2.57
C HIS A 84 18.71 3.90 1.26
N ILE A 85 17.42 4.24 1.24
CA ILE A 85 16.61 4.19 0.02
C ILE A 85 16.98 5.38 -0.87
N GLU A 86 18.08 5.22 -1.61
CA GLU A 86 18.56 6.23 -2.53
C GLU A 86 18.06 5.98 -3.95
N LYS A 87 17.96 7.06 -4.75
CA LYS A 87 17.73 6.98 -6.20
C LYS A 87 19.01 6.62 -6.94
N SER A 88 19.71 5.60 -6.48
CA SER A 88 20.87 5.05 -7.18
C SER A 88 20.40 4.31 -8.44
N GLN A 89 21.29 4.19 -9.42
CA GLN A 89 21.02 3.43 -10.62
C GLN A 89 20.66 1.97 -10.28
N GLU A 90 21.32 1.40 -9.29
CA GLU A 90 21.07 0.03 -8.85
C GLU A 90 19.65 -0.15 -8.32
N ASN A 91 19.23 0.70 -7.36
CA ASN A 91 17.89 0.64 -6.78
C ASN A 91 16.81 0.90 -7.81
N LEU A 92 17.06 1.87 -8.71
CA LEU A 92 16.15 2.16 -9.82
C LEU A 92 15.95 0.93 -10.72
N PHE A 93 17.04 0.23 -11.07
CA PHE A 93 16.96 -0.98 -11.88
C PHE A 93 16.30 -2.15 -11.16
N ARG A 94 16.45 -2.29 -9.84
CA ARG A 94 15.71 -3.28 -9.04
C ARG A 94 14.20 -3.08 -9.20
N VAL A 95 13.70 -1.87 -9.00
CA VAL A 95 12.28 -1.55 -9.12
C VAL A 95 11.78 -1.68 -10.57
N ILE A 96 12.57 -1.21 -11.57
CA ILE A 96 12.23 -1.35 -13.00
C ILE A 96 12.06 -2.84 -13.39
N ARG A 97 12.96 -3.73 -12.92
CA ARG A 97 12.85 -5.16 -13.21
C ARG A 97 11.56 -5.76 -12.67
N VAL A 98 11.17 -5.40 -11.47
CA VAL A 98 9.91 -5.84 -10.86
C VAL A 98 8.70 -5.34 -11.65
N LEU A 99 8.68 -4.06 -12.03
CA LEU A 99 7.60 -3.50 -12.84
C LEU A 99 7.46 -4.18 -14.21
N ARG A 100 8.59 -4.51 -14.84
CA ARG A 100 8.61 -5.22 -16.13
C ARG A 100 8.27 -6.70 -15.99
N GLN A 101 8.61 -7.32 -14.88
CA GLN A 101 8.27 -8.72 -14.57
C GLN A 101 6.77 -8.88 -14.37
N TYR A 102 6.17 -8.08 -13.51
CA TYR A 102 4.76 -8.21 -13.12
C TYR A 102 3.79 -7.40 -13.97
N ARG A 103 4.27 -6.44 -14.74
CA ARG A 103 3.48 -5.61 -15.67
C ARG A 103 2.16 -5.09 -15.06
N PRO A 104 2.18 -4.47 -13.87
CA PRO A 104 0.97 -4.07 -13.16
C PRO A 104 0.23 -2.93 -13.88
N ARG A 105 -1.09 -3.00 -13.92
CA ARG A 105 -1.90 -1.89 -14.47
C ARG A 105 -1.82 -0.67 -13.55
N LEU A 106 -1.92 -0.89 -12.24
CA LEU A 106 -1.83 0.14 -11.22
C LEU A 106 -0.64 -0.14 -10.29
N VAL A 107 0.08 0.91 -9.94
CA VAL A 107 1.10 0.89 -8.91
C VAL A 107 0.62 1.71 -7.73
N LEU A 108 0.69 1.15 -6.52
CA LEU A 108 0.51 1.91 -5.29
C LEU A 108 1.88 2.19 -4.68
N ALA A 109 2.12 3.43 -4.29
CA ALA A 109 3.39 3.89 -3.70
C ALA A 109 3.12 4.80 -2.49
N PRO A 110 4.06 4.94 -1.55
CA PRO A 110 3.93 5.90 -0.46
C PRO A 110 3.87 7.34 -1.01
N TYR A 111 3.16 8.22 -0.30
CA TYR A 111 3.10 9.64 -0.63
C TYR A 111 4.44 10.33 -0.30
N TRP A 112 4.84 11.34 -1.09
CA TRP A 112 6.16 11.97 -0.97
C TRP A 112 6.30 12.99 0.16
N GLU A 113 5.22 13.37 0.82
CA GLU A 113 5.24 14.22 2.01
C GLU A 113 4.92 13.39 3.24
N GLU A 114 5.94 12.73 3.79
CA GLU A 114 5.83 11.90 4.97
C GLU A 114 6.89 12.27 6.01
N ARG A 115 6.59 11.94 7.28
CA ARG A 115 7.52 12.18 8.39
C ARG A 115 8.77 11.32 8.27
N HIS A 116 8.63 10.09 7.77
CA HIS A 116 9.73 9.15 7.62
C HIS A 116 10.44 9.41 6.29
N TYR A 117 11.73 9.74 6.33
CA TYR A 117 12.48 10.06 5.12
C TYR A 117 12.53 8.92 4.12
N ASP A 118 12.59 7.67 4.57
CA ASP A 118 12.55 6.50 3.69
C ASP A 118 11.26 6.42 2.87
N HIS A 119 10.11 6.80 3.45
CA HIS A 119 8.85 6.87 2.68
C HIS A 119 8.94 7.92 1.56
N VAL A 120 9.55 9.07 1.83
CA VAL A 120 9.79 10.11 0.82
C VAL A 120 10.70 9.58 -0.28
N HIS A 121 11.81 8.94 0.08
CA HIS A 121 12.76 8.37 -0.89
C HIS A 121 12.11 7.23 -1.69
N ALA A 122 11.36 6.34 -1.04
CA ALA A 122 10.60 5.27 -1.68
C ALA A 122 9.60 5.81 -2.70
N SER A 123 8.85 6.85 -2.35
CA SER A 123 7.92 7.53 -3.26
C SER A 123 8.60 7.99 -4.54
N HIS A 124 9.73 8.68 -4.40
CA HIS A 124 10.49 9.18 -5.54
C HIS A 124 11.09 8.04 -6.37
N LEU A 125 11.69 7.04 -5.72
CA LEU A 125 12.28 5.89 -6.39
C LEU A 125 11.25 5.12 -7.22
N VAL A 126 10.10 4.79 -6.63
CA VAL A 126 9.03 4.04 -7.31
C VAL A 126 8.42 4.87 -8.44
N GLY A 127 8.16 6.16 -8.21
CA GLY A 127 7.62 7.06 -9.23
C GLY A 127 8.53 7.21 -10.45
N GLU A 128 9.84 7.38 -10.24
CA GLU A 128 10.82 7.43 -11.33
C GLU A 128 10.97 6.09 -12.05
N ALA A 129 11.01 4.99 -11.29
CA ALA A 129 11.09 3.65 -11.86
C ALA A 129 9.87 3.33 -12.74
N ALA A 130 8.66 3.74 -12.33
CA ALA A 130 7.45 3.58 -13.11
C ALA A 130 7.51 4.35 -14.45
N PHE A 131 8.11 5.53 -14.47
CA PHE A 131 8.34 6.26 -15.70
C PHE A 131 9.39 5.58 -16.58
N TYR A 132 10.54 5.24 -16.00
CA TYR A 132 11.68 4.69 -16.75
C TYR A 132 11.44 3.25 -17.22
N SER A 133 10.61 2.47 -16.53
CA SER A 133 10.27 1.10 -16.95
C SER A 133 9.63 1.03 -18.34
N GLY A 134 9.02 2.14 -18.79
CA GLY A 134 8.46 2.27 -20.14
C GLY A 134 9.47 2.66 -21.22
N LEU A 135 10.72 2.98 -20.87
CA LEU A 135 11.74 3.39 -21.85
C LEU A 135 12.47 2.17 -22.42
N ALA A 136 12.33 1.93 -23.72
CA ALA A 136 12.94 0.79 -24.41
C ALA A 136 14.48 0.77 -24.33
N LYS A 137 15.12 1.94 -24.22
CA LYS A 137 16.59 2.06 -24.12
C LYS A 137 17.15 1.75 -22.73
N ILE A 138 16.31 1.53 -21.73
CA ILE A 138 16.75 1.03 -20.42
C ILE A 138 16.81 -0.50 -20.50
N GLU A 139 18.02 -1.01 -20.54
CA GLU A 139 18.28 -2.44 -20.74
C GLU A 139 18.24 -3.20 -19.41
N THR A 140 17.23 -4.05 -19.24
CA THR A 140 17.10 -4.96 -18.09
C THR A 140 17.02 -6.43 -18.52
N GLY A 141 17.13 -6.73 -19.80
CA GLY A 141 16.86 -8.04 -20.38
C GLY A 141 15.36 -8.37 -20.50
N GLN A 142 14.50 -7.40 -20.23
CA GLN A 142 13.03 -7.54 -20.28
C GLN A 142 12.46 -6.51 -21.26
N GLU A 143 11.29 -6.82 -21.83
CA GLU A 143 10.55 -5.86 -22.63
C GLU A 143 10.14 -4.64 -21.80
N SER A 144 10.16 -3.45 -22.41
CA SER A 144 9.70 -2.23 -21.76
C SER A 144 8.22 -2.33 -21.41
N PHE A 145 7.87 -1.80 -20.25
CA PHE A 145 6.49 -1.75 -19.79
C PHE A 145 6.31 -0.54 -18.87
N ARG A 146 5.22 0.20 -19.04
CA ARG A 146 4.86 1.32 -18.18
C ARG A 146 3.51 1.04 -17.54
N PRO A 147 3.40 1.13 -16.20
CA PRO A 147 2.12 1.09 -15.51
C PRO A 147 1.18 2.19 -16.02
N TYR A 148 -0.12 1.91 -16.02
CA TYR A 148 -1.11 2.90 -16.45
C TYR A 148 -1.17 4.10 -15.50
N ARG A 149 -1.09 3.85 -14.19
CA ARG A 149 -1.09 4.90 -13.14
C ARG A 149 -0.21 4.51 -11.97
N VAL A 150 0.35 5.54 -11.33
CA VAL A 150 0.90 5.47 -9.98
C VAL A 150 -0.02 6.23 -9.06
N ILE A 151 -0.54 5.56 -8.04
CA ILE A 151 -1.45 6.08 -7.04
C ILE A 151 -0.72 6.07 -5.71
N TYR A 152 -0.84 7.14 -4.94
CA TYR A 152 -0.10 7.33 -3.70
C TYR A 152 -1.02 7.13 -2.50
N TYR A 153 -0.62 6.27 -1.57
CA TYR A 153 -1.33 6.01 -0.32
C TYR A 153 -0.76 6.85 0.82
N VAL A 154 -1.57 7.14 1.83
CA VAL A 154 -1.21 7.93 3.01
C VAL A 154 -1.77 7.27 4.26
N GLY A 155 -0.93 7.15 5.31
CA GLY A 155 -1.30 6.54 6.59
C GLY A 155 -1.62 7.54 7.72
N ARG A 156 -1.88 8.83 7.42
CA ARG A 156 -2.10 9.89 8.41
C ARG A 156 -3.36 10.71 8.15
N MET A 157 -3.91 11.34 9.19
CA MET A 157 -5.00 12.31 9.07
C MET A 157 -4.52 13.67 8.53
N GLY A 158 -5.49 14.50 8.11
CA GLY A 158 -5.22 15.88 7.66
C GLY A 158 -4.74 15.97 6.20
N PHE A 159 -4.67 14.86 5.50
CA PHE A 159 -4.36 14.81 4.09
C PHE A 159 -5.63 15.01 3.24
N ARG A 160 -5.54 15.78 2.16
CA ARG A 160 -6.64 15.94 1.20
C ARG A 160 -6.50 14.93 0.06
N PRO A 161 -7.25 13.83 0.08
CA PRO A 161 -7.14 12.78 -0.93
C PRO A 161 -7.77 13.21 -2.26
N SER A 162 -7.32 12.59 -3.36
CA SER A 162 -8.02 12.65 -4.65
C SER A 162 -9.29 11.79 -4.61
N PHE A 163 -9.23 10.67 -3.89
CA PHE A 163 -10.36 9.78 -3.62
C PHE A 163 -10.09 8.93 -2.38
N VAL A 164 -11.15 8.36 -1.84
CA VAL A 164 -11.10 7.43 -0.71
C VAL A 164 -11.75 6.12 -1.15
N VAL A 165 -11.13 4.99 -0.80
CA VAL A 165 -11.71 3.67 -1.00
C VAL A 165 -12.45 3.26 0.26
N ASP A 166 -13.71 2.87 0.13
CA ASP A 166 -14.49 2.28 1.22
C ASP A 166 -13.96 0.88 1.52
N ILE A 167 -13.43 0.71 2.73
CA ILE A 167 -12.87 -0.56 3.21
C ILE A 167 -13.67 -1.16 4.35
N SER A 168 -14.92 -0.72 4.54
CA SER A 168 -15.75 -1.15 5.67
C SER A 168 -15.87 -2.68 5.75
N GLU A 169 -15.99 -3.36 4.61
CA GLU A 169 -16.08 -4.83 4.54
C GLU A 169 -14.72 -5.54 4.79
N THR A 170 -13.60 -4.85 4.61
CA THR A 170 -12.26 -5.44 4.73
C THR A 170 -11.46 -4.94 5.93
N PHE A 171 -12.00 -3.99 6.69
CA PHE A 171 -11.30 -3.35 7.81
C PHE A 171 -10.85 -4.36 8.88
N ASP A 172 -11.70 -5.27 9.29
CA ASP A 172 -11.35 -6.28 10.30
C ASP A 172 -10.21 -7.19 9.85
N ALA A 173 -10.18 -7.53 8.57
CA ALA A 173 -9.10 -8.34 8.00
C ALA A 173 -7.80 -7.53 7.87
N LYS A 174 -7.87 -6.24 7.49
CA LYS A 174 -6.74 -5.31 7.55
C LYS A 174 -6.15 -5.29 8.96
N MET A 175 -6.97 -5.13 9.99
CA MET A 175 -6.51 -5.11 11.38
C MET A 175 -5.87 -6.44 11.81
N ARG A 176 -6.35 -7.60 11.30
CA ARG A 176 -5.69 -8.89 11.52
C ARG A 176 -4.34 -8.97 10.83
N ALA A 177 -4.21 -8.43 9.60
CA ALA A 177 -2.94 -8.38 8.88
C ALA A 177 -1.91 -7.51 9.63
N ILE A 178 -2.31 -6.34 10.15
CA ILE A 178 -1.46 -5.50 11.00
C ILE A 178 -1.02 -6.27 12.26
N ARG A 179 -1.94 -6.95 12.94
CA ARG A 179 -1.63 -7.74 14.15
C ARG A 179 -0.74 -8.95 13.90
N SER A 180 -0.53 -9.37 12.66
CA SER A 180 0.44 -10.44 12.36
C SER A 180 1.89 -10.02 12.60
N TYR A 181 2.18 -8.72 12.58
CA TYR A 181 3.49 -8.17 12.93
C TYR A 181 3.65 -8.02 14.45
N ARG A 182 3.69 -9.16 15.13
CA ARG A 182 3.77 -9.22 16.60
C ARG A 182 5.03 -8.56 17.15
N SER A 183 6.11 -8.58 16.38
CA SER A 183 7.36 -7.94 16.77
C SER A 183 7.26 -6.42 16.82
N GLN A 184 6.35 -5.83 16.05
CA GLN A 184 6.23 -4.38 15.89
C GLN A 184 5.12 -3.79 16.75
N PHE A 185 3.99 -4.48 16.89
CA PHE A 185 2.79 -3.96 17.51
C PHE A 185 2.48 -4.60 18.87
N HIS A 186 1.90 -3.81 19.76
CA HIS A 186 1.42 -4.31 21.05
C HIS A 186 0.35 -5.40 20.88
N GLN A 187 0.48 -6.49 21.67
CA GLN A 187 -0.40 -7.67 21.51
C GLN A 187 -1.62 -7.67 22.46
N GLY A 188 -1.81 -6.62 23.24
CA GLY A 188 -3.03 -6.45 24.07
C GLY A 188 -3.08 -7.31 25.35
N THR A 189 -2.10 -8.12 25.65
CA THR A 189 -2.11 -9.06 26.80
C THR A 189 -0.98 -8.74 27.79
N GLY A 190 -1.16 -7.68 28.59
CA GLY A 190 -0.22 -7.41 29.69
C GLY A 190 0.90 -6.42 29.34
N GLU A 191 1.89 -6.34 30.21
CA GLU A 191 3.11 -5.56 29.99
C GLU A 191 3.93 -6.21 28.86
N ASP A 192 4.62 -5.38 28.07
CA ASP A 192 5.54 -5.83 27.03
C ASP A 192 6.82 -6.37 27.70
N ASP A 193 6.86 -7.68 27.91
CA ASP A 193 7.99 -8.38 28.54
C ASP A 193 9.17 -8.64 27.59
N SER A 194 9.13 -8.12 26.35
CA SER A 194 10.21 -8.34 25.37
C SER A 194 11.56 -7.76 25.78
N GLY A 195 11.57 -6.78 26.70
CA GLY A 195 12.75 -6.02 27.08
C GLY A 195 13.24 -5.07 25.98
N GLU A 196 12.56 -5.01 24.83
CA GLU A 196 12.91 -4.12 23.73
C GLU A 196 12.38 -2.70 23.95
N PRO A 197 13.04 -1.66 23.39
CA PRO A 197 12.57 -0.29 23.53
C PRO A 197 11.17 -0.11 22.95
N LYS A 198 10.35 0.72 23.59
CA LYS A 198 9.00 1.06 23.09
C LYS A 198 9.09 2.02 21.92
N THR A 199 8.28 1.76 20.89
CA THR A 199 8.07 2.65 19.74
C THR A 199 6.66 3.21 19.78
N LEU A 200 6.36 4.19 18.94
CA LEU A 200 5.00 4.76 18.82
C LEU A 200 3.97 3.68 18.50
N ILE A 201 4.31 2.75 17.61
CA ILE A 201 3.41 1.71 17.12
C ILE A 201 3.33 0.49 18.05
N SER A 202 4.28 0.33 18.99
CA SER A 202 4.24 -0.74 20.00
C SER A 202 3.44 -0.37 21.25
N THR A 203 2.78 0.79 21.26
CA THR A 203 1.92 1.21 22.37
C THR A 203 0.52 0.59 22.25
N PRO A 204 -0.22 0.40 23.37
CA PRO A 204 -1.62 -0.07 23.33
C PRO A 204 -2.53 0.80 22.46
N TYR A 205 -2.23 2.10 22.37
CA TYR A 205 -3.05 3.08 21.63
C TYR A 205 -2.83 3.07 20.11
N ALA A 206 -1.81 2.38 19.61
CA ALA A 206 -1.50 2.38 18.18
C ALA A 206 -2.70 1.90 17.33
N PHE A 207 -3.37 0.85 17.76
CA PHE A 207 -4.55 0.31 17.04
C PHE A 207 -5.73 1.28 17.04
N GLU A 208 -5.93 2.05 18.13
CA GLU A 208 -6.95 3.10 18.18
C GLU A 208 -6.65 4.23 17.18
N VAL A 209 -5.36 4.56 17.00
CA VAL A 209 -4.93 5.55 16.00
C VAL A 209 -5.23 5.06 14.59
N PHE A 210 -4.91 3.79 14.27
CA PHE A 210 -5.17 3.22 12.93
C PHE A 210 -6.68 3.17 12.64
N GLU A 211 -7.48 2.77 13.61
CA GLU A 211 -8.94 2.79 13.50
C GLU A 211 -9.47 4.22 13.32
N THR A 212 -8.96 5.18 14.09
CA THR A 212 -9.37 6.58 14.00
C THR A 212 -9.07 7.17 12.63
N VAL A 213 -7.89 6.89 12.07
CA VAL A 213 -7.52 7.31 10.71
C VAL A 213 -8.49 6.73 9.68
N ALA A 214 -8.80 5.44 9.76
CA ALA A 214 -9.71 4.78 8.83
C ALA A 214 -11.15 5.33 8.98
N ARG A 215 -11.63 5.60 10.19
CA ARG A 215 -12.95 6.23 10.44
C ARG A 215 -13.02 7.66 9.91
N TYR A 216 -11.94 8.44 10.07
CA TYR A 216 -11.86 9.81 9.55
C TYR A 216 -12.07 9.85 8.03
N TYR A 217 -11.38 8.99 7.29
CA TYR A 217 -11.54 8.92 5.84
C TYR A 217 -12.85 8.23 5.41
N GLY A 218 -13.32 7.25 6.16
CA GLY A 218 -14.64 6.66 5.96
C GLY A 218 -15.76 7.69 6.04
N ALA A 219 -15.70 8.57 7.05
CA ALA A 219 -16.67 9.65 7.23
C ALA A 219 -16.73 10.62 6.04
N MET A 220 -15.61 10.86 5.34
CA MET A 220 -15.59 11.73 4.15
C MET A 220 -16.44 11.20 2.99
N ILE A 221 -16.68 9.91 2.95
CA ILE A 221 -17.41 9.24 1.88
C ILE A 221 -18.72 8.62 2.35
N GLY A 222 -19.14 8.87 3.62
CA GLY A 222 -20.33 8.25 4.22
C GLY A 222 -20.18 6.76 4.46
N GLY A 223 -18.96 6.23 4.51
CA GLY A 223 -18.61 4.86 4.89
C GLY A 223 -18.16 4.77 6.34
N GLN A 224 -18.06 3.53 6.86
CA GLN A 224 -17.58 3.31 8.21
C GLN A 224 -16.06 3.45 8.32
N PHE A 225 -15.34 2.93 7.32
CA PHE A 225 -13.89 2.98 7.23
C PHE A 225 -13.44 3.28 5.80
N GLY A 226 -12.39 4.07 5.64
CA GLY A 226 -11.83 4.46 4.35
C GLY A 226 -10.32 4.50 4.33
N GLU A 227 -9.75 4.29 3.16
CA GLU A 227 -8.33 4.49 2.89
C GLU A 227 -8.15 5.60 1.85
N PRO A 228 -7.31 6.62 2.14
CA PRO A 228 -7.13 7.77 1.28
C PRO A 228 -6.05 7.54 0.23
N PHE A 229 -6.30 8.04 -0.98
CA PHE A 229 -5.35 7.97 -2.09
C PHE A 229 -5.22 9.31 -2.81
N TRP A 230 -4.06 9.52 -3.40
CA TRP A 230 -3.78 10.67 -4.22
C TRP A 230 -3.24 10.28 -5.60
N MET A 231 -3.61 11.04 -6.61
CA MET A 231 -3.14 10.90 -8.00
C MET A 231 -2.58 12.22 -8.50
N ARG A 232 -1.50 12.14 -9.29
CA ARG A 232 -0.92 13.31 -9.97
C ARG A 232 -1.79 13.74 -11.15
N GLU A 233 -2.26 12.78 -11.91
CA GLU A 233 -3.02 13.01 -13.13
C GLU A 233 -4.48 13.25 -12.80
N ALA A 234 -5.13 14.12 -13.57
CA ALA A 234 -6.57 14.31 -13.50
C ALA A 234 -7.29 13.01 -13.87
N LEU A 235 -8.43 12.78 -13.23
CA LEU A 235 -9.34 11.70 -13.58
C LEU A 235 -10.10 12.10 -14.85
N GLU A 236 -9.92 11.33 -15.95
CA GLU A 236 -10.75 11.50 -17.15
C GLU A 236 -12.12 10.88 -16.92
N LEU A 237 -13.14 11.71 -16.96
CA LEU A 237 -14.54 11.28 -16.93
C LEU A 237 -15.17 11.51 -18.30
N ARG A 238 -15.59 10.44 -18.98
CA ARG A 238 -16.29 10.54 -20.27
C ARG A 238 -17.76 10.93 -20.11
N ASP A 239 -18.38 10.46 -19.04
CA ASP A 239 -19.75 10.76 -18.66
C ASP A 239 -19.83 10.98 -17.13
N PRO A 240 -19.76 12.25 -16.67
CA PRO A 240 -19.83 12.53 -15.25
C PRO A 240 -21.19 12.17 -14.63
N VAL A 241 -22.29 12.23 -15.39
CA VAL A 241 -23.62 11.88 -14.87
C VAL A 241 -23.68 10.40 -14.53
N SER A 242 -23.22 9.53 -15.43
CA SER A 242 -23.17 8.09 -15.19
C SER A 242 -22.24 7.74 -14.05
N PHE A 243 -21.08 8.38 -13.98
CA PHE A 243 -20.09 8.16 -12.92
C PHE A 243 -20.63 8.50 -11.53
N PHE A 244 -21.33 9.63 -11.39
CA PHE A 244 -21.88 10.04 -10.09
C PHE A 244 -23.23 9.41 -9.75
N ARG A 245 -23.94 8.81 -10.70
CA ARG A 245 -25.24 8.17 -10.46
C ARG A 245 -25.12 7.00 -9.46
N GLU A 246 -24.10 6.16 -9.57
CA GLU A 246 -23.87 5.06 -8.63
C GLU A 246 -23.67 5.53 -7.18
N PHE A 247 -23.17 6.75 -6.99
CA PHE A 247 -23.01 7.33 -5.66
C PHE A 247 -24.31 7.88 -5.08
N ALA A 248 -25.21 8.41 -5.93
CA ALA A 248 -26.46 8.98 -5.50
C ALA A 248 -27.41 7.93 -4.92
N ASP A 249 -27.52 6.77 -5.56
CA ASP A 249 -28.44 5.73 -5.17
C ASP A 249 -28.07 5.00 -3.87
N THR A 250 -26.78 5.00 -3.50
CA THR A 250 -26.27 4.26 -2.34
C THR A 250 -26.06 5.11 -1.09
N LYS A 251 -25.83 6.43 -1.23
CA LYS A 251 -25.34 7.27 -0.11
C LYS A 251 -26.17 8.53 0.17
N GLN A 252 -27.08 8.92 -0.70
CA GLN A 252 -27.90 10.14 -0.49
C GLN A 252 -28.76 10.07 0.79
N ALA A 253 -29.19 8.87 1.18
CA ALA A 253 -29.98 8.65 2.38
C ALA A 253 -29.22 8.90 3.71
N HIS A 254 -27.87 8.93 3.68
CA HIS A 254 -27.06 9.03 4.89
C HIS A 254 -26.38 10.39 5.10
N LEU A 255 -26.11 11.15 4.03
CA LEU A 255 -25.39 12.43 4.13
C LEU A 255 -26.32 13.65 4.26
N PHE A 256 -27.54 13.55 3.77
CA PHE A 256 -28.53 14.63 3.85
C PHE A 256 -29.91 14.01 4.24
N PRO A 257 -30.25 13.96 5.54
CA PRO A 257 -31.60 13.57 5.92
C PRO A 257 -32.57 14.53 5.22
N SER A 258 -33.49 13.94 4.46
CA SER A 258 -34.57 14.70 3.82
C SER A 258 -35.33 15.48 4.89
N HIS A 259 -35.34 16.80 4.78
CA HIS A 259 -36.15 17.70 5.61
C HIS A 259 -37.62 17.49 5.34
#